data_33cdffb37d7b1adfb639ad849f2d2d5c
#
_entry.id   33cdffb37d7b1adfb639ad849f2d2d5c
#
_cell.length_a   1.000
_cell.length_b   1.000
_cell.length_c   1.000
_cell.angle_alpha   90.00
_cell.angle_beta   90.00
_cell.angle_gamma   90.00
#
_symmetry.space_group_name_H-M   'P 1'
#
loop_
_entity.id
_entity.type
_entity.pdbx_description
1 polymer ?
#
loop_
_entity_poly.entity_id
_entity_poly.type
_entity_poly.pdbx_seq_one_letter_code
_entity_poly.pdbx_strand_id
1 'polypeptide(L)'
;MKFIKRLLLTGIKKSPWLLHFDCGSCNGCDIETLAVLTPVYDAERFGVINVGNPKHADIFLVTGTVNRKNQEILNNLYLQIPEPKVILAVGTCALSGGIFAEAPNVIGGVDKIIPVDIYIP
;
A
#
# COMPACT_ATOMS: atom_id res chain seq x y z
N MET A 1 -14.52 -11.83 20.73
CA MET A 1 -14.04 -11.43 19.38
C MET A 1 -14.23 -9.95 19.06
N LYS A 2 -15.41 -9.36 19.28
CA LYS A 2 -15.63 -7.90 19.00
C LYS A 2 -14.72 -6.99 19.84
N PHE A 3 -14.45 -7.33 21.09
CA PHE A 3 -13.57 -6.53 21.97
C PHE A 3 -12.12 -6.53 21.50
N ILE A 4 -11.58 -7.71 21.16
CA ILE A 4 -10.20 -7.85 20.66
C ILE A 4 -10.03 -7.10 19.34
N LYS A 5 -11.00 -7.23 18.42
CA LYS A 5 -10.98 -6.51 17.15
C LYS A 5 -10.99 -4.99 17.36
N ARG A 6 -11.79 -4.50 18.31
CA ARG A 6 -11.86 -3.07 18.67
C ARG A 6 -10.52 -2.57 19.27
N LEU A 7 -9.90 -3.39 20.12
CA LEU A 7 -8.60 -3.08 20.72
C LEU A 7 -7.49 -3.01 19.66
N LEU A 8 -7.47 -3.97 18.73
CA LEU A 8 -6.54 -3.98 17.61
C LEU A 8 -6.71 -2.76 16.71
N LEU A 9 -7.96 -2.42 16.36
CA LEU A 9 -8.25 -1.22 15.56
C LEU A 9 -7.81 0.07 16.26
N THR A 10 -7.95 0.14 17.59
CA THR A 10 -7.49 1.29 18.37
C THR A 10 -5.97 1.39 18.35
N GLY A 11 -5.27 0.25 18.45
CA GLY A 11 -3.81 0.20 18.34
C GLY A 11 -3.31 0.64 16.96
N ILE A 12 -3.94 0.16 15.90
CA ILE A 12 -3.63 0.55 14.52
C ILE A 12 -3.82 2.05 14.30
N LYS A 13 -4.89 2.64 14.83
CA LYS A 13 -5.12 4.08 14.75
C LYS A 13 -4.04 4.92 15.43
N LYS A 14 -3.41 4.37 16.47
CA LYS A 14 -2.37 5.08 17.22
C LYS A 14 -0.98 4.94 16.62
N SER A 15 -0.69 3.81 15.97
CA SER A 15 0.62 3.50 15.42
C SER A 15 0.48 2.51 14.26
N PRO A 16 -0.01 2.96 13.09
CA PRO A 16 -0.15 2.09 11.94
C PRO A 16 1.21 1.83 11.30
N TRP A 17 1.56 0.57 11.18
CA TRP A 17 2.78 0.15 10.50
C TRP A 17 2.49 -0.09 9.02
N LEU A 18 3.36 0.45 8.18
CA LEU A 18 3.18 0.54 6.75
C LEU A 18 4.12 -0.41 6.02
N LEU A 19 3.59 -1.22 5.12
CA LEU A 19 4.37 -1.92 4.11
C LEU A 19 4.17 -1.22 2.78
N HIS A 20 5.24 -0.70 2.20
CA HIS A 20 5.25 -0.10 0.87
C HIS A 20 5.70 -1.14 -0.16
N PHE A 21 4.96 -1.26 -1.25
CA PHE A 21 5.29 -2.11 -2.38
C PHE A 21 5.20 -1.33 -3.70
N ASP A 22 6.31 -1.32 -4.43
CA ASP A 22 6.39 -0.77 -5.77
C ASP A 22 6.02 -1.86 -6.78
N CYS A 23 4.86 -1.70 -7.42
CA CYS A 23 4.33 -2.68 -8.37
C CYS A 23 4.73 -2.41 -9.82
N GLY A 24 5.50 -1.39 -10.08
CA GLY A 24 5.93 -0.95 -11.41
C GLY A 24 5.94 0.57 -11.51
N SER A 25 6.31 1.23 -10.42
CA SER A 25 6.36 2.68 -10.31
C SER A 25 7.57 3.27 -11.05
N CYS A 26 7.42 4.52 -11.50
CA CYS A 26 8.54 5.33 -11.99
C CYS A 26 9.36 5.95 -10.83
N ASN A 27 9.12 5.58 -9.59
CA ASN A 27 9.66 6.10 -8.34
C ASN A 27 9.15 7.49 -7.92
N GLY A 28 8.28 8.14 -8.69
CA GLY A 28 7.72 9.43 -8.30
C GLY A 28 6.89 9.33 -7.02
N CYS A 29 5.91 8.44 -7.01
CA CYS A 29 5.06 8.19 -5.84
C CYS A 29 5.85 7.58 -4.67
N ASP A 30 6.88 6.79 -4.94
CA ASP A 30 7.74 6.20 -3.93
C ASP A 30 8.52 7.27 -3.18
N ILE A 31 9.11 8.22 -3.89
CA ILE A 31 9.83 9.35 -3.31
C ILE A 31 8.90 10.21 -2.46
N GLU A 32 7.70 10.51 -2.95
CA GLU A 32 6.69 11.26 -2.19
C GLU A 32 6.25 10.50 -0.93
N THR A 33 6.05 9.20 -1.02
CA THR A 33 5.71 8.37 0.14
C THR A 33 6.81 8.40 1.19
N LEU A 34 8.07 8.29 0.77
CA LEU A 34 9.21 8.39 1.68
C LEU A 34 9.33 9.79 2.27
N ALA A 35 9.04 10.83 1.49
CA ALA A 35 9.06 12.22 1.97
C ALA A 35 8.07 12.45 3.12
N VAL A 36 6.94 11.77 3.13
CA VAL A 36 5.95 11.85 4.22
C VAL A 36 6.54 11.38 5.55
N LEU A 37 7.49 10.44 5.51
CA LEU A 37 8.18 9.92 6.70
C LEU A 37 9.37 10.79 7.14
N THR A 38 9.77 11.76 6.33
CA THR A 38 10.89 12.66 6.68
C THR A 38 10.46 13.74 7.67
N PRO A 39 11.43 14.44 8.32
CA PRO A 39 11.12 15.44 9.35
C PRO A 39 10.18 16.57 8.93
N VAL A 40 10.11 16.90 7.64
CA VAL A 40 9.23 17.99 7.15
C VAL A 40 7.76 17.67 7.37
N TYR A 41 7.35 16.47 7.00
CA TYR A 41 5.95 16.00 7.16
C TYR A 41 5.76 15.15 8.41
N ASP A 42 6.81 14.45 8.79
CA ASP A 42 6.95 13.72 10.05
C ASP A 42 5.76 12.82 10.41
N ALA A 43 5.37 11.96 9.48
CA ALA A 43 4.33 10.98 9.75
C ALA A 43 4.73 10.00 10.88
N GLU A 44 6.03 9.83 11.15
CA GLU A 44 6.52 8.99 12.23
C GLU A 44 6.06 9.45 13.62
N ARG A 45 5.78 10.75 13.81
CA ARG A 45 5.22 11.27 15.08
C ARG A 45 3.85 10.67 15.41
N PHE A 46 3.14 10.16 14.40
CA PHE A 46 1.88 9.45 14.58
C PHE A 46 2.06 7.94 14.72
N GLY A 47 3.30 7.47 14.83
CA GLY A 47 3.62 6.07 14.94
C GLY A 47 3.65 5.30 13.62
N VAL A 48 3.65 5.99 12.49
CA VAL A 48 3.75 5.37 11.17
C VAL A 48 5.19 4.94 10.94
N ILE A 49 5.42 3.64 10.78
CA ILE A 49 6.73 3.06 10.53
C ILE A 49 6.66 2.22 9.27
N ASN A 50 7.62 2.39 8.37
CA ASN A 50 7.77 1.54 7.21
C ASN A 50 8.45 0.24 7.61
N VAL A 51 7.76 -0.88 7.44
CA VAL A 51 8.25 -2.22 7.80
C VAL A 51 8.53 -3.05 6.56
N GLY A 52 9.51 -3.95 6.65
CA GLY A 52 9.87 -4.84 5.55
C GLY A 52 9.18 -6.20 5.57
N ASN A 53 8.46 -6.53 6.64
CA ASN A 53 7.80 -7.81 6.79
C ASN A 53 6.27 -7.66 6.69
N PRO A 54 5.61 -8.30 5.70
CA PRO A 54 4.16 -8.17 5.55
C PRO A 54 3.37 -8.63 6.78
N LYS A 55 3.90 -9.57 7.56
CA LYS A 55 3.22 -10.04 8.78
C LYS A 55 3.16 -8.99 9.90
N HIS A 56 3.98 -7.96 9.83
CA HIS A 56 4.00 -6.86 10.79
C HIS A 56 3.24 -5.62 10.31
N ALA A 57 2.72 -5.64 9.08
CA ALA A 57 2.07 -4.49 8.49
C ALA A 57 0.58 -4.40 8.85
N ASP A 58 0.12 -3.17 9.07
CA ASP A 58 -1.29 -2.83 9.24
C ASP A 58 -1.85 -2.17 7.99
N ILE A 59 -1.00 -1.42 7.28
CA ILE A 59 -1.33 -0.71 6.04
C ILE A 59 -0.46 -1.26 4.92
N PHE A 60 -1.09 -1.63 3.82
CA PHE A 60 -0.41 -2.02 2.59
C PHE A 60 -0.54 -0.89 1.57
N LEU A 61 0.55 -0.17 1.34
CA LEU A 61 0.61 0.95 0.40
C LEU A 61 1.24 0.49 -0.91
N VAL A 62 0.50 0.59 -2.00
CA VAL A 62 0.94 0.15 -3.32
C VAL A 62 1.06 1.34 -4.26
N THR A 63 2.19 1.43 -4.94
CA THR A 63 2.46 2.43 -5.98
C THR A 63 2.71 1.77 -7.32
N GLY A 64 2.50 2.50 -8.40
CA GLY A 64 2.78 2.05 -9.74
C GLY A 64 1.71 1.17 -10.37
N THR A 65 1.87 0.90 -11.66
CA THR A 65 0.96 0.04 -12.41
C THR A 65 1.20 -1.42 -12.10
N VAL A 66 0.13 -2.22 -12.03
CA VAL A 66 0.28 -3.67 -11.94
C VAL A 66 0.65 -4.23 -13.30
N ASN A 67 1.79 -4.88 -13.37
CA ASN A 67 2.21 -5.59 -14.56
C ASN A 67 2.09 -7.12 -14.36
N ARG A 68 2.20 -7.87 -15.45
CA ARG A 68 2.04 -9.33 -15.42
C ARG A 68 3.06 -10.03 -14.53
N LYS A 69 4.26 -9.45 -14.41
CA LYS A 69 5.34 -10.01 -13.60
C LYS A 69 5.08 -9.83 -12.10
N ASN A 70 4.51 -8.70 -11.71
CA ASN A 70 4.36 -8.32 -10.30
C ASN A 70 2.98 -8.66 -9.72
N GLN A 71 1.99 -9.01 -10.54
CA GLN A 71 0.65 -9.31 -10.06
C GLN A 71 0.62 -10.44 -9.02
N GLU A 72 1.41 -11.49 -9.26
CA GLU A 72 1.48 -12.63 -8.35
C GLU A 72 2.13 -12.26 -7.02
N ILE A 73 3.21 -11.47 -7.08
CA ILE A 73 3.89 -10.96 -5.88
C ILE A 73 2.94 -10.07 -5.06
N LEU A 74 2.22 -9.19 -5.74
CA LEU A 74 1.24 -8.30 -5.10
C LEU A 74 0.18 -9.12 -4.36
N ASN A 75 -0.38 -10.13 -5.00
CA ASN A 75 -1.39 -10.99 -4.39
C ASN A 75 -0.82 -11.79 -3.21
N ASN A 76 0.40 -12.31 -3.33
CA ASN A 76 1.05 -13.05 -2.26
C ASN A 76 1.31 -12.16 -1.04
N LEU A 77 1.77 -10.94 -1.23
CA LEU A 77 1.96 -9.98 -0.15
C LEU A 77 0.64 -9.63 0.54
N TYR A 78 -0.41 -9.40 -0.25
CA TYR A 78 -1.74 -9.14 0.29
C TYR A 78 -2.23 -10.27 1.21
N LEU A 79 -2.02 -11.53 0.80
CA LEU A 79 -2.42 -12.69 1.59
C LEU A 79 -1.60 -12.85 2.88
N GLN A 80 -0.35 -12.38 2.89
CA GLN A 80 0.53 -12.49 4.06
C GLN A 80 0.25 -11.44 5.13
N ILE A 81 -0.37 -10.32 4.77
CA ILE A 81 -0.71 -9.27 5.74
C ILE A 81 -1.92 -9.73 6.57
N PRO A 82 -1.79 -9.75 7.91
CA PRO A 82 -2.88 -10.20 8.77
C PRO A 82 -4.03 -9.19 8.84
N GLU A 83 -5.24 -9.68 9.04
CA GLU A 83 -6.40 -8.84 9.37
C GLU A 83 -6.31 -8.31 10.82
N PRO A 84 -6.77 -7.08 11.11
CA PRO A 84 -7.34 -6.11 10.17
C PRO A 84 -6.24 -5.39 9.39
N LYS A 85 -6.50 -5.11 8.12
CA LYS A 85 -5.55 -4.41 7.23
C LYS A 85 -6.27 -3.37 6.39
N VAL A 86 -5.52 -2.35 5.97
CA VAL A 86 -6.00 -1.29 5.07
C VAL A 86 -5.12 -1.27 3.83
N ILE A 87 -5.74 -1.24 2.66
CA ILE A 87 -5.04 -1.25 1.38
C ILE A 87 -5.16 0.14 0.77
N LEU A 88 -4.00 0.77 0.54
CA LEU A 88 -3.89 2.09 -0.10
C LEU A 88 -3.31 1.95 -1.50
N ALA A 89 -3.98 2.49 -2.51
CA ALA A 89 -3.43 2.67 -3.84
C ALA A 89 -3.04 4.15 -3.99
N VAL A 90 -1.77 4.41 -4.23
CA VAL A 90 -1.21 5.78 -4.29
C VAL A 90 -0.73 6.08 -5.70
N GLY A 91 -1.17 7.21 -6.20
CA GLY A 91 -0.83 7.70 -7.53
C GLY A 91 -1.75 7.17 -8.63
N THR A 92 -1.84 7.93 -9.72
CA THR A 92 -2.71 7.61 -10.86
C THR A 92 -2.42 6.23 -11.45
N CYS A 93 -1.16 5.83 -11.48
CA CYS A 93 -0.75 4.52 -12.01
C CYS A 93 -1.33 3.35 -11.18
N ALA A 94 -1.33 3.48 -9.87
CA ALA A 94 -1.91 2.47 -8.99
C ALA A 94 -3.44 2.45 -9.06
N LEU A 95 -4.06 3.60 -9.32
CA LEU A 95 -5.51 3.74 -9.41
C LEU A 95 -6.08 3.08 -10.67
N SER A 96 -5.45 3.32 -11.82
CA SER A 96 -6.03 2.96 -13.12
C SER A 96 -5.03 2.47 -14.16
N GLY A 97 -3.75 2.44 -13.83
CA GLY A 97 -2.67 2.21 -14.79
C GLY A 97 -2.10 3.49 -15.39
N GLY A 98 -2.78 4.63 -15.23
CA GLY A 98 -2.33 5.93 -15.71
C GLY A 98 -2.04 5.94 -17.21
N ILE A 99 -0.96 6.59 -17.59
CA ILE A 99 -0.51 6.66 -18.99
C ILE A 99 -0.04 5.32 -19.55
N PHE A 100 0.25 4.34 -18.69
CA PHE A 100 0.72 3.01 -19.06
C PHE A 100 -0.40 1.98 -19.20
N ALA A 101 -1.67 2.37 -19.02
CA ALA A 101 -2.81 1.46 -18.97
C ALA A 101 -2.95 0.56 -20.21
N GLU A 102 -2.56 1.06 -21.39
CA GLU A 102 -2.66 0.33 -22.65
C GLU A 102 -1.40 -0.45 -23.02
N ALA A 103 -0.35 -0.40 -22.19
CA ALA A 103 0.89 -1.12 -22.45
C ALA A 103 0.66 -2.64 -22.40
N PRO A 104 1.32 -3.44 -23.26
CA PRO A 104 1.05 -4.89 -23.37
C PRO A 104 1.25 -5.68 -22.07
N ASN A 105 2.20 -5.27 -21.24
CA ASN A 105 2.54 -5.96 -19.99
C ASN A 105 1.79 -5.43 -18.78
N VAL A 106 1.00 -4.37 -18.95
CA VAL A 106 0.28 -3.70 -17.86
C VAL A 106 -1.13 -4.26 -17.77
N ILE A 107 -1.51 -4.66 -16.54
CA ILE A 107 -2.87 -5.13 -16.25
C ILE A 107 -3.76 -3.91 -15.92
N GLY A 108 -3.18 -2.90 -15.29
CA GLY A 108 -3.86 -1.66 -14.94
C GLY A 108 -3.77 -1.32 -13.46
N GLY A 109 -4.88 -0.93 -12.85
CA GLY A 109 -4.93 -0.55 -11.44
C GLY A 109 -4.79 -1.71 -10.47
N VAL A 110 -4.43 -1.39 -9.25
CA VAL A 110 -4.26 -2.35 -8.16
C VAL A 110 -5.57 -3.07 -7.82
N ASP A 111 -6.69 -2.40 -7.98
CA ASP A 111 -8.03 -2.94 -7.70
C ASP A 111 -8.44 -4.14 -8.57
N LYS A 112 -7.75 -4.35 -9.68
CA LYS A 112 -7.98 -5.52 -10.54
C LYS A 112 -7.41 -6.80 -9.95
N ILE A 113 -6.49 -6.70 -9.00
CA ILE A 113 -5.81 -7.85 -8.39
C ILE A 113 -6.22 -8.05 -6.94
N ILE A 114 -6.26 -6.98 -6.16
CA ILE A 114 -6.61 -7.02 -4.73
C ILE A 114 -7.65 -5.94 -4.42
N PRO A 115 -8.51 -6.13 -3.41
CA PRO A 115 -9.43 -5.08 -3.00
C PRO A 115 -8.67 -3.89 -2.43
N VAL A 116 -9.07 -2.69 -2.82
CA VAL A 116 -8.48 -1.42 -2.38
C VAL A 116 -9.47 -0.69 -1.49
N ASP A 117 -9.00 -0.24 -0.32
CA ASP A 117 -9.87 0.49 0.63
C ASP A 117 -9.84 1.99 0.39
N ILE A 118 -8.67 2.54 0.08
CA ILE A 118 -8.49 3.99 -0.10
C ILE A 118 -7.63 4.26 -1.34
N TYR A 119 -8.08 5.20 -2.16
CA TYR A 119 -7.35 5.69 -3.33
C TYR A 119 -6.82 7.10 -3.07
N ILE A 120 -5.53 7.31 -3.33
CA ILE A 120 -4.88 8.62 -3.21
C ILE A 120 -4.33 8.99 -4.59
N PRO A 121 -5.03 9.87 -5.33
CA PRO A 121 -4.61 10.26 -6.68
C PRO A 121 -3.33 11.11 -6.71
#